data_863a96a6899dfd5c31d97e95dd6d0cb3
#
_entry.id   863a96a6899dfd5c31d97e95dd6d0cb3
#
_cell.length_a   1.000
_cell.length_b   1.000
_cell.length_c   1.000
_cell.angle_alpha   90.00
_cell.angle_beta   90.00
_cell.angle_gamma   90.00
#
_symmetry.space_group_name_H-M   'P 1'
#
loop_
_entity.id
_entity.type
_entity.pdbx_description
1 polymer ?
#
loop_
_entity_poly.entity_id
_entity_poly.type
_entity_poly.pdbx_seq_one_letter_code
_entity_poly.pdbx_strand_id
1 'polypeptide(L)'
;MADRKKILVVEDNDFVRMQIVKFLAEAEFDVIEAKDGNAALEAVNAEIAMAIVDIRMEPIDGFEFIKAVRGRDLEIPVILVTGDNNPDLLNEANKWGVAAVLMKPVQRDRLVKTVTRTLHAQERSS
;
A
#
# COMPACT_ATOMS: atom_id res chain seq x y z
N MET A 1 -8.29 1.11 25.08
CA MET A 1 -7.46 0.36 24.16
C MET A 1 -7.41 1.04 22.80
N ALA A 2 -6.25 1.28 22.29
CA ALA A 2 -6.13 1.93 20.97
C ALA A 2 -6.59 1.00 19.86
N ASP A 3 -7.30 1.53 18.89
CA ASP A 3 -7.71 0.77 17.72
C ASP A 3 -6.48 0.47 16.85
N ARG A 4 -6.47 -0.71 16.25
CA ARG A 4 -5.42 -1.07 15.31
C ARG A 4 -5.63 -0.28 14.02
N LYS A 5 -4.52 0.14 13.42
CA LYS A 5 -4.57 0.82 12.13
C LYS A 5 -4.95 -0.18 11.04
N LYS A 6 -5.81 0.26 10.13
CA LYS A 6 -6.28 -0.56 9.01
C LYS A 6 -5.42 -0.32 7.78
N ILE A 7 -4.84 -1.37 7.26
CA ILE A 7 -3.96 -1.30 6.09
C ILE A 7 -4.59 -2.10 4.96
N LEU A 8 -4.78 -1.45 3.82
CA LEU A 8 -5.28 -2.10 2.61
C LEU A 8 -4.10 -2.68 1.85
N VAL A 9 -4.16 -3.97 1.53
CA VAL A 9 -3.13 -4.65 0.75
C VAL A 9 -3.72 -5.05 -0.59
N VAL A 10 -3.16 -4.52 -1.68
CA VAL A 10 -3.63 -4.75 -3.04
C VAL A 10 -2.54 -5.49 -3.81
N GLU A 11 -2.78 -6.76 -4.08
CA GLU A 11 -1.81 -7.63 -4.74
C GLU A 11 -2.57 -8.78 -5.42
N ASP A 12 -2.34 -8.98 -6.71
CA ASP A 12 -3.05 -10.01 -7.47
C ASP A 12 -2.46 -11.42 -7.29
N ASN A 13 -1.20 -11.54 -6.91
CA ASN A 13 -0.59 -12.83 -6.62
C ASN A 13 -0.97 -13.28 -5.21
N ASP A 14 -1.69 -14.37 -5.10
CA ASP A 14 -2.21 -14.87 -3.82
C ASP A 14 -1.10 -15.15 -2.81
N PHE A 15 0.00 -15.73 -3.27
CA PHE A 15 1.12 -16.08 -2.37
C PHE A 15 1.79 -14.82 -1.82
N VAL A 16 2.07 -13.84 -2.68
CA VAL A 16 2.69 -12.58 -2.25
C VAL A 16 1.77 -11.81 -1.31
N ARG A 17 0.47 -11.74 -1.65
CA ARG A 17 -0.51 -11.06 -0.80
C ARG A 17 -0.56 -11.71 0.58
N MET A 18 -0.59 -13.04 0.62
CA MET A 18 -0.64 -13.79 1.88
C MET A 18 0.58 -13.51 2.76
N GLN A 19 1.76 -13.39 2.17
CA GLN A 19 2.98 -13.05 2.91
C GLN A 19 2.90 -11.66 3.53
N ILE A 20 2.47 -10.69 2.73
CA ILE A 20 2.36 -9.30 3.22
C ILE A 20 1.34 -9.22 4.34
N VAL A 21 0.19 -9.85 4.17
CA VAL A 21 -0.86 -9.88 5.19
C VAL A 21 -0.34 -10.50 6.49
N LYS A 22 0.37 -11.62 6.38
CA LYS A 22 0.94 -12.29 7.55
C LYS A 22 1.91 -11.37 8.31
N PHE A 23 2.81 -10.72 7.60
CA PHE A 23 3.78 -9.81 8.22
C PHE A 23 3.09 -8.68 8.97
N LEU A 24 2.06 -8.11 8.35
CA LEU A 24 1.32 -7.00 8.97
C LEU A 24 0.48 -7.45 10.16
N ALA A 25 -0.16 -8.61 10.04
CA ALA A 25 -0.96 -9.15 11.14
C ALA A 25 -0.09 -9.47 12.36
N GLU A 26 1.10 -10.02 12.13
CA GLU A 26 2.06 -10.28 13.21
C GLU A 26 2.53 -9.00 13.89
N ALA A 27 2.52 -7.88 13.17
CA ALA A 27 2.86 -6.56 13.72
C ALA A 27 1.63 -5.83 14.30
N GLU A 28 0.51 -6.53 14.42
CA GLU A 28 -0.70 -6.06 15.06
C GLU A 28 -1.46 -4.98 14.27
N PHE A 29 -1.35 -4.99 12.96
CA PHE A 29 -2.20 -4.17 12.10
C PHE A 29 -3.44 -4.97 11.68
N ASP A 30 -4.55 -4.27 11.47
CA ASP A 30 -5.71 -4.86 10.82
C ASP A 30 -5.51 -4.76 9.31
N VAL A 31 -5.78 -5.84 8.60
CA VAL A 31 -5.51 -5.89 7.16
C VAL A 31 -6.80 -6.13 6.39
N ILE A 32 -6.97 -5.34 5.34
CA ILE A 32 -8.04 -5.52 4.36
C ILE A 32 -7.36 -5.92 3.06
N GLU A 33 -7.78 -7.02 2.47
CA GLU A 33 -7.17 -7.56 1.26
C GLU A 33 -7.97 -7.21 0.02
N ALA A 34 -7.27 -6.90 -1.07
CA ALA A 34 -7.87 -6.76 -2.37
C ALA A 34 -6.99 -7.46 -3.40
N LYS A 35 -7.58 -8.27 -4.25
CA LYS A 35 -6.83 -9.06 -5.23
C LYS A 35 -6.55 -8.30 -6.52
N ASP A 36 -7.18 -7.13 -6.70
CA ASP A 36 -6.96 -6.27 -7.86
C ASP A 36 -7.38 -4.84 -7.53
N GLY A 37 -7.12 -3.95 -8.47
CA GLY A 37 -7.41 -2.53 -8.27
C GLY A 37 -8.88 -2.21 -8.13
N ASN A 38 -9.76 -2.93 -8.84
CA ASN A 38 -11.20 -2.71 -8.74
C ASN A 38 -11.72 -3.09 -7.35
N ALA A 39 -11.30 -4.24 -6.84
CA ALA A 39 -11.66 -4.65 -5.47
C ALA A 39 -11.13 -3.64 -4.44
N ALA A 40 -9.92 -3.13 -4.68
CA ALA A 40 -9.33 -2.12 -3.80
C ALA A 40 -10.14 -0.83 -3.79
N LEU A 41 -10.60 -0.38 -4.94
CA LEU A 41 -11.42 0.83 -5.04
C LEU A 41 -12.77 0.68 -4.33
N GLU A 42 -13.30 -0.53 -4.30
CA GLU A 42 -14.53 -0.80 -3.54
C GLU A 42 -14.27 -0.80 -2.03
N ALA A 43 -13.07 -1.20 -1.62
CA ALA A 43 -12.74 -1.33 -0.20
C ALA A 43 -12.21 -0.04 0.42
N VAL A 44 -11.67 0.89 -0.38
CA VAL A 44 -11.00 2.07 0.15
C VAL A 44 -12.00 3.07 0.69
N ASN A 45 -11.69 3.62 1.89
CA ASN A 45 -12.48 4.67 2.52
C ASN A 45 -11.59 5.45 3.48
N ALA A 46 -12.17 6.44 4.15
CA ALA A 46 -11.42 7.31 5.05
C ALA A 46 -10.88 6.62 6.31
N GLU A 47 -11.34 5.41 6.61
CA GLU A 47 -10.84 4.64 7.76
C GLU A 47 -9.55 3.90 7.46
N ILE A 48 -9.18 3.79 6.18
CA ILE A 48 -7.92 3.13 5.78
C ILE A 48 -6.76 4.06 6.12
N ALA A 49 -5.83 3.58 6.92
CA ALA A 49 -4.67 4.37 7.34
C ALA A 49 -3.57 4.39 6.28
N MET A 50 -3.51 3.38 5.44
CA MET A 50 -2.44 3.22 4.45
C MET A 50 -2.84 2.14 3.44
N ALA A 51 -2.30 2.24 2.22
CA ALA A 51 -2.45 1.18 1.22
C ALA A 51 -1.07 0.71 0.78
N ILE A 52 -0.92 -0.60 0.67
CA ILE A 52 0.28 -1.24 0.09
C ILE A 52 -0.17 -1.84 -1.23
N VAL A 53 0.42 -1.41 -2.33
CA VAL A 53 -0.11 -1.65 -3.66
C VAL A 53 0.97 -2.17 -4.60
N ASP A 54 0.70 -3.29 -5.26
CA ASP A 54 1.54 -3.78 -6.35
C ASP A 54 1.35 -2.88 -7.56
N ILE A 55 2.45 -2.51 -8.22
CA ILE A 55 2.37 -1.67 -9.42
C ILE A 55 1.73 -2.42 -10.58
N ARG A 56 2.13 -3.68 -10.80
CA ARG A 56 1.70 -4.44 -11.97
C ARG A 56 0.50 -5.32 -11.68
N MET A 57 -0.68 -4.78 -11.93
CA MET A 57 -1.95 -5.47 -11.78
C MET A 57 -2.82 -5.19 -12.99
N GLU A 58 -3.84 -6.02 -13.18
CA GLU A 58 -4.88 -5.82 -14.19
C GLU A 58 -6.25 -5.99 -13.53
N PRO A 59 -7.28 -5.32 -14.05
CA PRO A 59 -7.33 -4.44 -15.22
C PRO A 59 -6.78 -3.03 -14.99
N ILE A 60 -6.61 -2.60 -13.74
CA ILE A 60 -5.97 -1.31 -13.44
C ILE A 60 -4.69 -1.56 -12.65
N ASP A 61 -3.65 -0.80 -12.95
CA ASP A 61 -2.37 -0.94 -12.26
C ASP A 61 -2.32 -0.07 -10.99
N GLY A 62 -1.19 -0.16 -10.27
CA GLY A 62 -1.04 0.57 -9.01
C GLY A 62 -1.13 2.08 -9.16
N PHE A 63 -0.60 2.63 -10.24
CA PHE A 63 -0.67 4.08 -10.48
C PHE A 63 -2.10 4.52 -10.79
N GLU A 64 -2.82 3.75 -11.57
CA GLU A 64 -4.22 4.03 -11.87
C GLU A 64 -5.07 3.99 -10.60
N PHE A 65 -4.77 3.05 -9.71
CA PHE A 65 -5.43 2.99 -8.41
C PHE A 65 -5.17 4.26 -7.60
N ILE A 66 -3.90 4.71 -7.54
CA ILE A 66 -3.53 5.92 -6.81
C ILE A 66 -4.26 7.13 -7.37
N LYS A 67 -4.31 7.28 -8.69
CA LYS A 67 -5.01 8.38 -9.35
C LYS A 67 -6.49 8.40 -8.96
N ALA A 68 -7.13 7.23 -8.95
CA ALA A 68 -8.53 7.11 -8.60
C ALA A 68 -8.78 7.50 -7.14
N VAL A 69 -7.91 7.06 -6.23
CA VAL A 69 -8.01 7.38 -4.81
C VAL A 69 -7.85 8.89 -4.59
N ARG A 70 -6.86 9.51 -5.22
CA ARG A 70 -6.65 10.96 -5.12
C ARG A 70 -7.84 11.74 -5.69
N GLY A 71 -8.46 11.22 -6.75
CA GLY A 71 -9.66 11.81 -7.34
C GLY A 71 -10.87 11.77 -6.42
N ARG A 72 -10.86 10.95 -5.38
CA ARG A 72 -11.92 10.88 -4.37
C ARG A 72 -11.59 11.74 -3.14
N ASP A 73 -10.56 12.58 -3.22
CA ASP A 73 -10.08 13.41 -2.11
C ASP A 73 -9.65 12.60 -0.89
N LEU A 74 -9.13 11.40 -1.11
CA LEU A 74 -8.60 10.55 -0.05
C LEU A 74 -7.06 10.67 -0.04
N GLU A 75 -6.52 11.20 1.03
CA GLU A 75 -5.08 11.41 1.18
C GLU A 75 -4.44 10.27 1.96
N ILE A 76 -4.68 9.06 1.48
CA ILE A 76 -4.15 7.86 2.11
C ILE A 76 -2.70 7.68 1.64
N PRO A 77 -1.73 7.54 2.58
CA PRO A 77 -0.36 7.24 2.17
C PRO A 77 -0.29 5.87 1.48
N VAL A 78 0.51 5.80 0.43
CA VAL A 78 0.65 4.59 -0.37
C VAL A 78 2.09 4.14 -0.39
N ILE A 79 2.31 2.85 -0.17
CA ILE A 79 3.59 2.19 -0.37
C ILE A 79 3.43 1.29 -1.59
N LEU A 80 4.26 1.50 -2.60
CA LEU A 80 4.25 0.65 -3.80
C LEU A 80 5.20 -0.52 -3.62
N VAL A 81 4.82 -1.66 -4.18
CA VAL A 81 5.63 -2.88 -4.17
C VAL A 81 5.83 -3.30 -5.63
N THR A 82 7.07 -3.61 -6.01
CA THR A 82 7.37 -3.98 -7.39
C THR A 82 8.58 -4.90 -7.47
N GLY A 83 8.60 -5.77 -8.47
CA GLY A 83 9.78 -6.55 -8.82
C GLY A 83 10.63 -5.88 -9.88
N ASP A 84 10.26 -4.69 -10.32
CA ASP A 84 10.91 -3.97 -11.40
C ASP A 84 11.58 -2.70 -10.87
N ASN A 85 12.89 -2.55 -11.09
CA ASN A 85 13.64 -1.38 -10.63
C ASN A 85 13.85 -0.33 -11.72
N ASN A 86 12.99 -0.32 -12.73
CA ASN A 86 13.07 0.65 -13.81
C ASN A 86 12.97 2.08 -13.24
N PRO A 87 13.95 2.98 -13.57
CA PRO A 87 13.92 4.36 -13.07
C PRO A 87 12.64 5.13 -13.42
N ASP A 88 12.00 4.80 -14.54
CA ASP A 88 10.76 5.47 -14.93
C ASP A 88 9.64 5.21 -13.93
N LEU A 89 9.61 4.00 -13.35
CA LEU A 89 8.63 3.68 -12.31
C LEU A 89 8.87 4.49 -11.04
N LEU A 90 10.14 4.68 -10.67
CA LEU A 90 10.50 5.48 -9.51
C LEU A 90 10.14 6.95 -9.71
N ASN A 91 10.34 7.47 -10.92
CA ASN A 91 9.96 8.84 -11.26
C ASN A 91 8.45 9.03 -11.18
N GLU A 92 7.69 8.08 -11.70
CA GLU A 92 6.23 8.12 -11.63
C GLU A 92 5.75 8.07 -10.16
N ALA A 93 6.36 7.21 -9.35
CA ALA A 93 6.04 7.11 -7.93
C ALA A 93 6.27 8.45 -7.22
N ASN A 94 7.39 9.10 -7.49
CA ASN A 94 7.69 10.42 -6.95
C ASN A 94 6.64 11.45 -7.35
N LYS A 95 6.24 11.41 -8.61
CA LYS A 95 5.24 12.34 -9.14
C LYS A 95 3.91 12.24 -8.39
N TRP A 96 3.52 11.03 -7.99
CA TRP A 96 2.25 10.80 -7.28
C TRP A 96 2.40 10.85 -5.77
N GLY A 97 3.58 11.17 -5.27
CA GLY A 97 3.79 11.38 -3.85
C GLY A 97 3.63 10.13 -3.00
N VAL A 98 4.07 8.97 -3.51
CA VAL A 98 4.02 7.75 -2.71
C VAL A 98 5.02 7.84 -1.56
N ALA A 99 4.69 7.18 -0.45
CA ALA A 99 5.51 7.24 0.75
C ALA A 99 6.80 6.44 0.61
N ALA A 100 6.76 5.32 -0.11
CA ALA A 100 7.93 4.47 -0.32
C ALA A 100 7.67 3.49 -1.45
N VAL A 101 8.76 2.94 -1.99
CA VAL A 101 8.71 1.85 -2.97
C VAL A 101 9.55 0.71 -2.41
N LEU A 102 8.96 -0.47 -2.27
CA LEU A 102 9.64 -1.66 -1.78
C LEU A 102 9.82 -2.66 -2.93
N MET A 103 11.01 -3.26 -2.99
CA MET A 103 11.31 -4.26 -4.02
C MET A 103 10.87 -5.64 -3.55
N LYS A 104 10.34 -6.43 -4.46
CA LYS A 104 10.06 -7.85 -4.22
C LYS A 104 11.38 -8.65 -4.29
N PRO A 105 11.53 -9.68 -3.48
CA PRO A 105 10.61 -10.18 -2.47
C PRO A 105 10.54 -9.28 -1.24
N VAL A 106 9.32 -9.06 -0.75
CA VAL A 106 9.12 -8.18 0.41
C VAL A 106 9.60 -8.86 1.68
N GLN A 107 10.48 -8.20 2.42
CA GLN A 107 11.01 -8.72 3.68
C GLN A 107 10.21 -8.13 4.85
N ARG A 108 9.93 -8.98 5.83
CA ARG A 108 9.09 -8.60 6.98
C ARG A 108 9.59 -7.35 7.69
N ASP A 109 10.86 -7.34 8.11
CA ASP A 109 11.38 -6.24 8.92
C ASP A 109 11.38 -4.93 8.15
N ARG A 110 11.72 -4.97 6.88
CA ARG A 110 11.72 -3.79 6.03
C ARG A 110 10.31 -3.26 5.81
N LEU A 111 9.36 -4.15 5.57
CA LEU A 111 7.95 -3.77 5.40
C LEU A 111 7.41 -3.11 6.66
N VAL A 112 7.54 -3.77 7.80
CA VAL A 112 6.99 -3.28 9.06
C VAL A 112 7.64 -1.95 9.45
N LYS A 113 8.95 -1.82 9.27
CA LYS A 113 9.66 -0.58 9.56
C LYS A 113 9.17 0.57 8.68
N THR A 114 8.99 0.31 7.39
CA THR A 114 8.51 1.31 6.43
C THR A 114 7.09 1.74 6.76
N VAL A 115 6.22 0.79 7.06
CA VAL A 115 4.83 1.07 7.44
C VAL A 115 4.78 1.91 8.72
N THR A 116 5.51 1.51 9.74
CA THR A 116 5.53 2.21 11.03
C THR A 116 6.03 3.64 10.87
N ARG A 117 7.11 3.82 10.11
CA ARG A 117 7.68 5.14 9.85
C ARG A 117 6.70 6.04 9.11
N THR A 118 6.02 5.49 8.11
CA THR A 118 5.05 6.24 7.32
C THR A 118 3.87 6.68 8.16
N LEU A 119 3.36 5.80 9.02
CA LEU A 119 2.25 6.14 9.92
C LEU A 119 2.65 7.23 10.92
N HIS A 120 3.87 7.17 11.46
CA HIS A 120 4.37 8.20 12.37
C HIS A 120 4.49 9.56 11.69
N ALA A 121 4.98 9.58 10.45
CA ALA A 121 5.09 10.82 9.69
C ALA A 121 3.70 11.42 9.43
N GLN A 122 2.71 10.58 9.14
CA GLN A 122 1.35 11.01 8.90
C GLN A 122 0.73 11.62 10.17
N GLU A 123 0.96 11.02 11.31
CA GLU A 123 0.46 11.52 12.58
C GLU A 123 1.04 12.89 12.92
N ARG A 124 2.33 13.11 12.62
CA ARG A 124 2.98 14.38 12.88
C ARG A 124 2.54 15.50 11.93
N SER A 125 2.03 15.13 10.77
CA SER A 125 1.56 16.09 9.77
C SER A 125 0.14 16.54 10.00
N SER A 126 -0.61 15.85 10.85
CA SER A 126 -2.03 16.13 11.06
C SER A 126 -2.29 17.06 12.23
#